data_d20c17e41fa45b849ce2b3d40c28204a
#
_entry.id   d20c17e41fa45b849ce2b3d40c28204a
#
_cell.length_a   1.000
_cell.length_b   1.000
_cell.length_c   1.000
_cell.angle_alpha   90.00
_cell.angle_beta   90.00
_cell.angle_gamma   90.00
#
_symmetry.space_group_name_H-M   'P 1'
#
loop_
_entity.id
_entity.type
_entity.pdbx_description
1 polymer ?
#
loop_
_entity_poly.entity_id
_entity_poly.type
_entity_poly.pdbx_seq_one_letter_code
_entity_poly.pdbx_strand_id
1 'polypeptide(L)'
;MIRTIIIEDDPMVAQINCQYLQPLGDFQIDGIFNSGAAAQEYLKENEADLAIVDIYMPGMNGIELLRWIRGDHRNLSVIMVTA
;
A
#
# COMPACT_ATOMS: atom_id res chain seq x y z
N MET A 1 9.91 -11.23 -8.15
CA MET A 1 9.61 -9.78 -8.03
C MET A 1 8.93 -9.49 -6.73
N ILE A 2 9.08 -8.29 -6.24
CA ILE A 2 8.45 -7.84 -5.00
C ILE A 2 7.00 -7.46 -5.32
N ARG A 3 6.05 -8.23 -4.81
CA ARG A 3 4.62 -7.93 -4.99
C ARG A 3 4.26 -6.72 -4.14
N THR A 4 3.88 -5.64 -4.78
CA THR A 4 3.71 -4.34 -4.15
C THR A 4 2.30 -3.83 -4.31
N ILE A 5 1.74 -3.29 -3.23
CA ILE A 5 0.48 -2.55 -3.28
C ILE A 5 0.72 -1.11 -2.83
N ILE A 6 -0.07 -0.20 -3.36
CA ILE A 6 0.01 1.23 -3.03
C ILE A 6 -1.34 1.65 -2.48
N ILE A 7 -1.33 2.25 -1.31
CA ILE A 7 -2.54 2.76 -0.66
C ILE A 7 -2.41 4.28 -0.54
N GLU A 8 -3.15 4.98 -1.39
CA GLU A 8 -3.09 6.43 -1.52
C GLU A 8 -4.43 6.93 -2.04
N ASP A 9 -5.04 7.89 -1.35
CA ASP A 9 -6.34 8.43 -1.74
C ASP A 9 -6.27 9.44 -2.89
N ASP A 10 -5.11 10.05 -3.13
CA ASP A 10 -4.90 10.94 -4.26
C ASP A 10 -4.40 10.13 -5.46
N PRO A 11 -5.20 9.98 -6.52
CA PRO A 11 -4.81 9.15 -7.66
C PRO A 11 -3.57 9.66 -8.39
N MET A 12 -3.30 10.97 -8.37
CA MET A 12 -2.11 11.53 -8.99
C MET A 12 -0.86 11.13 -8.22
N VAL A 13 -0.90 11.19 -6.90
CA VAL A 13 0.22 10.78 -6.05
C VAL A 13 0.47 9.27 -6.18
N ALA A 14 -0.59 8.48 -6.20
CA ALA A 14 -0.49 7.03 -6.42
C ALA A 14 0.21 6.72 -7.73
N GLN A 15 -0.15 7.44 -8.80
CA GLN A 15 0.46 7.25 -10.11
C GLN A 15 1.95 7.62 -10.10
N ILE A 16 2.31 8.68 -9.41
CA ILE A 16 3.72 9.09 -9.25
C ILE A 16 4.51 7.99 -8.55
N ASN A 17 3.96 7.40 -7.50
CA ASN A 17 4.62 6.29 -6.81
C ASN A 17 4.86 5.11 -7.74
N CYS A 18 3.88 4.76 -8.57
CA CYS A 18 4.05 3.72 -9.59
C CYS A 18 5.18 4.04 -10.55
N GLN A 19 5.23 5.28 -11.02
CA GLN A 19 6.24 5.73 -11.99
C GLN A 19 7.65 5.65 -11.43
N TYR A 20 7.83 5.86 -10.14
CA TYR A 20 9.13 5.71 -9.50
C TYR A 20 9.55 4.25 -9.34
N LEU A 21 8.61 3.36 -9.09
CA LEU A 21 8.93 1.95 -8.84
C LEU A 21 9.14 1.14 -10.11
N GLN A 22 8.34 1.38 -11.15
CA GLN A 22 8.36 0.58 -12.36
C GLN A 22 9.73 0.53 -13.04
N PRO A 23 10.46 1.65 -13.19
CA PRO A 23 11.78 1.59 -13.85
C PRO A 23 12.83 0.79 -13.08
N LEU A 24 12.63 0.54 -11.81
CA LEU A 24 13.57 -0.22 -11.00
C LEU A 24 13.57 -1.72 -11.33
N GLY A 25 12.48 -2.20 -11.92
CA GLY A 25 12.40 -3.57 -12.44
C GLY A 25 12.15 -4.66 -11.40
N ASP A 26 12.32 -4.37 -10.11
CA ASP A 26 12.21 -5.36 -9.03
C ASP A 26 10.81 -5.41 -8.40
N PHE A 27 9.95 -4.46 -8.75
CA PHE A 27 8.64 -4.32 -8.13
C PHE A 27 7.52 -4.65 -9.11
N GLN A 28 6.58 -5.46 -8.64
CA GLN A 28 5.36 -5.76 -9.37
C GLN A 28 4.21 -5.05 -8.67
N ILE A 29 3.59 -4.08 -9.34
CA ILE A 29 2.48 -3.34 -8.76
C ILE A 29 1.20 -4.15 -8.96
N ASP A 30 0.74 -4.81 -7.92
CA ASP A 30 -0.43 -5.68 -7.97
C ASP A 30 -1.74 -4.93 -7.73
N GLY A 31 -1.68 -3.76 -7.13
CA GLY A 31 -2.88 -2.97 -6.91
C GLY A 31 -2.60 -1.58 -6.36
N ILE A 32 -3.51 -0.67 -6.66
CA ILE A 32 -3.52 0.68 -6.12
C ILE A 32 -4.88 0.86 -5.46
N PHE A 33 -4.89 1.19 -4.18
CA PHE A 33 -6.10 1.31 -3.39
C PHE A 33 -6.24 2.74 -2.87
N ASN A 34 -7.44 3.28 -2.94
CA ASN A 34 -7.70 4.66 -2.53
C ASN A 34 -8.13 4.78 -1.07
N SER A 35 -8.15 3.68 -0.33
CA SER A 35 -8.52 3.69 1.09
C SER A 35 -7.93 2.49 1.81
N GLY A 36 -7.82 2.61 3.13
CA GLY A 36 -7.40 1.50 3.97
C GLY A 36 -8.38 0.32 3.91
N ALA A 37 -9.67 0.61 3.83
CA ALA A 37 -10.70 -0.43 3.75
C ALA A 37 -10.55 -1.27 2.48
N ALA A 38 -10.28 -0.63 1.34
CA ALA A 38 -10.06 -1.34 0.08
C ALA A 38 -8.83 -2.23 0.15
N ALA A 39 -7.76 -1.73 0.77
CA ALA A 39 -6.54 -2.52 0.97
C ALA A 39 -6.78 -3.72 1.88
N GLN A 40 -7.57 -3.55 2.94
CA GLN A 40 -7.93 -4.64 3.83
C GLN A 40 -8.67 -5.75 3.09
N GLU A 41 -9.64 -5.39 2.26
CA GLU A 41 -10.39 -6.37 1.47
C GLU A 41 -9.47 -7.17 0.54
N TYR A 42 -8.54 -6.49 -0.10
CA TYR A 42 -7.55 -7.16 -0.95
C TYR A 42 -6.69 -8.13 -0.15
N LEU A 43 -6.17 -7.70 0.98
CA LEU A 43 -5.24 -8.49 1.80
C LEU A 43 -5.90 -9.66 2.52
N LYS A 44 -7.21 -9.69 2.62
CA LYS A 44 -7.92 -10.85 3.16
C LYS A 44 -7.80 -12.08 2.24
N GLU A 45 -7.64 -11.86 0.94
CA GLU A 45 -7.64 -12.94 -0.04
C GLU A 45 -6.35 -13.01 -0.87
N ASN A 46 -5.45 -12.04 -0.73
CA ASN A 46 -4.23 -11.95 -1.52
C ASN A 46 -3.04 -11.64 -0.61
N GLU A 47 -1.87 -12.04 -1.05
CA GLU A 47 -0.63 -11.73 -0.37
C GLU A 47 0.12 -10.61 -1.09
N ALA A 48 0.88 -9.85 -0.33
CA ALA A 48 1.79 -8.83 -0.84
C ALA A 48 3.09 -8.88 -0.04
N ASP A 49 4.16 -8.40 -0.65
CA ASP A 49 5.47 -8.35 0.00
C ASP A 49 5.75 -6.96 0.55
N LEU A 50 5.19 -5.94 -0.09
CA LEU A 50 5.42 -4.54 0.26
C LEU A 50 4.14 -3.74 0.09
N ALA A 51 3.84 -2.90 1.08
CA ALA A 51 2.78 -1.90 0.99
C ALA A 51 3.38 -0.51 1.15
N ILE A 52 3.08 0.38 0.22
CA ILE A 52 3.43 1.79 0.31
C ILE A 52 2.15 2.51 0.72
N VAL A 53 2.16 3.12 1.90
CA VAL A 53 0.94 3.62 2.56
C VAL A 53 1.08 5.09 2.86
N ASP A 54 0.12 5.89 2.39
CA ASP A 54 0.01 7.29 2.80
C ASP A 54 -0.51 7.35 4.24
N ILE A 55 0.14 8.15 5.07
CA ILE A 55 -0.26 8.34 6.46
C ILE A 55 -1.61 9.07 6.54
N TYR A 56 -1.77 10.08 5.71
CA TYR A 56 -2.93 10.98 5.80
C TYR A 56 -4.00 10.62 4.78
N MET A 57 -4.97 9.83 5.23
CA MET A 57 -6.13 9.44 4.41
C MET A 57 -7.40 9.65 5.21
N PRO A 58 -8.51 10.03 4.54
CA PRO A 58 -9.81 10.12 5.21
C PRO A 58 -10.26 8.74 5.70
N GLY A 59 -10.98 8.71 6.80
CA GLY A 59 -11.42 7.46 7.41
C GLY A 59 -10.27 6.78 8.13
N MET A 60 -9.91 5.57 7.70
CA MET A 60 -8.76 4.86 8.27
C MET A 60 -7.46 5.50 7.75
N ASN A 61 -6.65 6.04 8.66
CA ASN A 61 -5.35 6.60 8.29
C ASN A 61 -4.29 5.49 8.15
N GLY A 62 -3.11 5.87 7.65
CA GLY A 62 -2.04 4.91 7.40
C GLY A 62 -1.54 4.20 8.65
N ILE A 63 -1.54 4.88 9.80
CA ILE A 63 -1.11 4.28 11.07
C ILE A 63 -2.09 3.20 11.51
N GLU A 64 -3.38 3.45 11.39
CA GLU A 64 -4.41 2.46 11.72
C GLU A 64 -4.33 1.24 10.81
N LEU A 65 -4.09 1.46 9.52
CA LEU A 65 -3.89 0.38 8.56
C LEU A 65 -2.65 -0.44 8.91
N LEU A 66 -1.55 0.22 9.28
CA LEU A 66 -0.33 -0.46 9.69
C LEU A 66 -0.58 -1.38 10.89
N ARG A 67 -1.32 -0.93 11.89
CA ARG A 67 -1.67 -1.75 13.05
C ARG A 67 -2.44 -2.99 12.65
N TRP A 68 -3.41 -2.82 11.76
CA TRP A 68 -4.19 -3.95 11.25
C TRP A 68 -3.30 -4.95 10.51
N ILE A 69 -2.40 -4.44 9.65
CA ILE A 69 -1.48 -5.28 8.89
C ILE A 69 -0.60 -6.09 9.85
N ARG A 70 -0.05 -5.48 10.88
CA ARG A 70 0.82 -6.18 11.84
C ARG A 70 0.09 -7.26 12.62
N GLY A 71 -1.23 -7.13 12.79
CA GLY A 71 -2.04 -8.17 13.41
C GLY A 71 -2.22 -9.40 12.53
N ASP A 72 -2.52 -9.18 11.25
CA ASP A 72 -2.93 -10.24 10.33
C ASP A 72 -1.88 -10.61 9.28
N HIS A 73 -0.98 -9.68 8.91
CA HIS A 73 -0.02 -9.86 7.82
C HIS A 73 1.39 -9.47 8.27
N ARG A 74 1.98 -10.28 9.14
CA ARG A 74 3.25 -9.95 9.81
C ARG A 74 4.45 -9.85 8.88
N ASN A 75 4.41 -10.56 7.75
CA ASN A 75 5.55 -10.61 6.83
C ASN A 75 5.49 -9.50 5.76
N LEU A 76 4.43 -8.73 5.75
CA LEU A 76 4.28 -7.64 4.80
C LEU A 76 5.11 -6.44 5.27
N SER A 77 6.06 -6.02 4.45
CA SER A 77 6.84 -4.80 4.72
C SER A 77 6.01 -3.58 4.39
N VAL A 78 6.11 -2.55 5.22
CA VAL A 78 5.33 -1.32 5.04
C VAL A 78 6.26 -0.12 4.99
N ILE A 79 6.10 0.71 3.96
CA ILE A 79 6.75 2.02 3.85
C ILE A 79 5.66 3.07 4.01
N MET A 80 5.83 3.92 5.03
CA MET A 80 4.91 5.03 5.28
C MET A 80 5.39 6.25 4.52
N VAL A 81 4.47 6.93 3.84
CA VAL A 81 4.76 8.13 3.05
C VAL A 81 4.00 9.30 3.63
N THR A 82 4.69 10.43 3.80
CA THR A 82 4.07 11.69 4.23
C THR A 82 4.12 12.68 3.07
N ALA A 83 3.05 13.42 2.93
CA ALA A 83 3.01 14.49 1.92
C ALA A 83 3.77 15.73 2.43
#